data_358e045e43f44fbfa860b902eba30365
#
_entry.id   358e045e43f44fbfa860b902eba30365
#
_cell.length_a   1.000
_cell.length_b   1.000
_cell.length_c   1.000
_cell.angle_alpha   90.00
_cell.angle_beta   90.00
_cell.angle_gamma   90.00
#
_symmetry.space_group_name_H-M   'P 1'
#
loop_
_entity.id
_entity.type
_entity.pdbx_description
1 polymer ?
#
loop_
_entity_poly.entity_id
_entity_poly.type
_entity_poly.pdbx_seq_one_letter_code
_entity_poly.pdbx_strand_id
1 'polypeptide(L)'
;MFCPKCGSQLPDQAMFCGECGHKVVMPNQGNVVQQPVQQKQVTPQPPYQPGMQAYKPANKKPMPLVTKIMIGEVIALAICAGVFYTKIKEYTSPETVARTYFTAVMAGDKKAAYDMIEVEESEFVNEKYFGNVVEQIGCKNVSNYKVRDVEPKLDDYTTEVEITYHLKEDTTDYSFYVKLDKAASKKLFFFDDWKVNVGDYIQKDVLLSVNKDSKVCVDGTELDPKYLGASSEEGENDTYTIPKMFNGAYEAVITNDIYTDCNMSLDVDEYGKSFYEGEEYSDDVSIKPEIIDEIMKRSQEDFKVLWNGAVQQTDFANVTSSMQVAEDKEAMAENYEELASHFIREEGTGLQQVQFDSFEVSVEPGGGGIDFEVPALYVRFTAPFTCVEVDRDWWTGELEEEDCSGDYSGSLYYTYQNGAWVLSEISIANLYYY
;
A
#
# COMPACT_ATOMS: atom_id res chain seq x y z
N MET A 1 -35.32 -22.68 38.99
CA MET A 1 -34.41 -23.86 38.84
C MET A 1 -33.39 -23.61 37.73
N PHE A 2 -32.29 -24.39 37.68
CA PHE A 2 -31.29 -24.22 36.62
C PHE A 2 -31.33 -25.39 35.63
N CYS A 3 -31.06 -25.12 34.38
CA CYS A 3 -31.01 -26.13 33.34
C CYS A 3 -29.83 -27.09 33.56
N PRO A 4 -30.04 -28.40 33.62
CA PRO A 4 -28.97 -29.37 33.86
C PRO A 4 -27.98 -29.49 32.70
N LYS A 5 -28.32 -28.96 31.50
CA LYS A 5 -27.48 -29.05 30.32
C LYS A 5 -26.62 -27.80 30.10
N CYS A 6 -27.15 -26.59 30.31
CA CYS A 6 -26.44 -25.35 30.02
C CYS A 6 -26.26 -24.39 31.21
N GLY A 7 -26.86 -24.71 32.38
CA GLY A 7 -26.75 -23.92 33.60
C GLY A 7 -27.59 -22.62 33.63
N SER A 8 -28.38 -22.32 32.60
CA SER A 8 -29.23 -21.13 32.56
C SER A 8 -30.37 -21.22 33.59
N GLN A 9 -30.76 -20.07 34.14
CA GLN A 9 -31.86 -19.98 35.11
C GLN A 9 -33.19 -20.14 34.39
N LEU A 10 -34.01 -21.08 34.88
CA LEU A 10 -35.31 -21.40 34.32
C LEU A 10 -36.44 -20.90 35.22
N PRO A 11 -37.56 -20.40 34.67
CA PRO A 11 -38.78 -20.15 35.46
C PRO A 11 -39.28 -21.43 36.08
N ASP A 12 -39.95 -21.29 37.25
CA ASP A 12 -40.59 -22.43 37.89
C ASP A 12 -41.72 -22.97 37.01
N GLN A 13 -41.65 -24.29 36.70
CA GLN A 13 -42.55 -25.02 35.79
C GLN A 13 -42.20 -24.98 34.29
N ALA A 14 -41.02 -24.53 33.89
CA ALA A 14 -40.60 -24.64 32.51
C ALA A 14 -40.41 -26.09 32.10
N MET A 15 -41.10 -26.52 31.03
CA MET A 15 -40.95 -27.88 30.48
C MET A 15 -39.76 -28.00 29.51
N PHE A 16 -39.25 -26.87 29.03
CA PHE A 16 -38.08 -26.79 28.15
C PHE A 16 -37.21 -25.57 28.52
N CYS A 17 -35.92 -25.70 28.34
CA CYS A 17 -34.99 -24.57 28.49
C CYS A 17 -35.09 -23.64 27.28
N GLY A 18 -35.36 -22.36 27.50
CA GLY A 18 -35.45 -21.36 26.42
C GLY A 18 -34.11 -21.10 25.70
N GLU A 19 -32.98 -21.34 26.37
CA GLU A 19 -31.65 -21.08 25.84
C GLU A 19 -31.06 -22.26 25.01
N CYS A 20 -31.29 -23.50 25.45
CA CYS A 20 -30.68 -24.68 24.82
C CYS A 20 -31.69 -25.74 24.33
N GLY A 21 -33.00 -25.50 24.46
CA GLY A 21 -34.05 -26.42 24.03
C GLY A 21 -34.14 -27.73 24.83
N HIS A 22 -33.35 -27.91 25.90
CA HIS A 22 -33.35 -29.16 26.68
C HIS A 22 -34.64 -29.33 27.44
N LYS A 23 -35.25 -30.55 27.36
CA LYS A 23 -36.48 -30.89 28.06
C LYS A 23 -36.21 -31.09 29.58
N VAL A 24 -36.86 -30.31 30.42
CA VAL A 24 -36.69 -30.37 31.86
C VAL A 24 -37.75 -31.34 32.45
N VAL A 25 -37.28 -32.43 33.06
CA VAL A 25 -38.14 -33.40 33.72
C VAL A 25 -38.22 -33.01 35.19
N MET A 26 -39.41 -32.61 35.68
CA MET A 26 -39.62 -32.35 37.09
C MET A 26 -39.66 -33.68 37.87
N PRO A 27 -38.93 -33.79 38.96
CA PRO A 27 -39.12 -34.92 39.88
C PRO A 27 -40.47 -34.76 40.58
N ASN A 28 -41.36 -35.75 40.34
CA ASN A 28 -42.65 -35.84 40.99
C ASN A 28 -42.45 -36.16 42.47
N GLN A 29 -43.03 -35.36 43.35
CA GLN A 29 -42.97 -35.59 44.79
C GLN A 29 -43.88 -36.75 45.25
N GLY A 30 -43.29 -37.70 45.91
CA GLY A 30 -43.87 -38.42 47.07
C GLY A 30 -44.80 -39.61 46.79
N ASN A 31 -44.40 -40.84 47.00
CA ASN A 31 -44.54 -41.50 48.29
C ASN A 31 -43.93 -42.91 48.26
N VAL A 32 -43.06 -43.12 49.22
CA VAL A 32 -42.91 -44.16 50.24
C VAL A 32 -43.31 -45.61 49.90
N VAL A 33 -42.25 -46.42 49.68
CA VAL A 33 -41.93 -47.74 50.33
C VAL A 33 -43.06 -48.71 50.59
N GLN A 34 -43.07 -49.89 50.02
CA GLN A 34 -42.79 -51.22 50.64
C GLN A 34 -43.00 -52.38 49.69
N GLN A 35 -42.02 -53.22 49.50
CA GLN A 35 -42.08 -54.64 49.10
C GLN A 35 -42.40 -55.47 50.40
N PRO A 36 -42.59 -56.81 50.33
CA PRO A 36 -43.07 -57.72 49.27
C PRO A 36 -44.21 -58.64 49.82
N VAL A 37 -44.76 -59.51 49.02
CA VAL A 37 -44.91 -60.97 49.28
C VAL A 37 -45.90 -61.62 48.30
N GLN A 38 -45.54 -62.77 47.81
CA GLN A 38 -46.29 -63.69 46.97
C GLN A 38 -47.54 -64.25 47.74
N GLN A 39 -48.65 -64.46 47.05
CA GLN A 39 -49.28 -65.78 46.99
C GLN A 39 -50.50 -65.84 46.09
N LYS A 40 -50.56 -66.95 45.43
CA LYS A 40 -51.49 -67.72 44.64
C LYS A 40 -52.98 -67.56 44.88
N GLN A 41 -53.68 -67.71 43.76
CA GLN A 41 -54.94 -68.41 43.48
C GLN A 41 -56.24 -67.87 44.14
N VAL A 42 -57.19 -67.59 43.31
CA VAL A 42 -58.37 -68.39 42.97
C VAL A 42 -59.33 -67.53 42.17
N THR A 43 -59.76 -68.03 41.05
CA THR A 43 -60.87 -67.45 40.25
C THR A 43 -62.21 -67.67 41.01
N PRO A 44 -63.10 -66.72 40.92
CA PRO A 44 -64.45 -67.02 40.38
C PRO A 44 -64.89 -66.04 39.27
N GLN A 45 -65.69 -66.61 38.39
CA GLN A 45 -66.33 -65.97 37.25
C GLN A 45 -67.27 -64.80 37.63
N PRO A 46 -67.32 -63.77 36.86
CA PRO A 46 -68.27 -62.66 37.01
C PRO A 46 -69.61 -62.98 36.32
N PRO A 47 -70.64 -62.35 36.77
CA PRO A 47 -71.96 -62.51 36.14
C PRO A 47 -72.11 -61.79 34.81
N TYR A 48 -72.87 -62.42 33.99
CA TYR A 48 -73.30 -61.99 32.66
C TYR A 48 -73.83 -60.56 32.67
N GLN A 49 -73.26 -59.66 31.78
CA GLN A 49 -73.92 -58.44 31.37
C GLN A 49 -74.26 -58.55 29.83
N PRO A 50 -75.47 -58.27 29.46
CA PRO A 50 -75.86 -58.36 28.05
C PRO A 50 -75.49 -57.10 27.27
N GLY A 51 -74.95 -57.31 26.09
CA GLY A 51 -75.07 -56.35 25.03
C GLY A 51 -73.95 -55.32 24.85
N MET A 52 -72.72 -55.72 24.55
CA MET A 52 -71.89 -54.84 23.70
C MET A 52 -72.02 -55.30 22.25
N GLN A 53 -72.69 -54.45 21.48
CA GLN A 53 -72.72 -54.57 20.04
C GLN A 53 -71.29 -54.50 19.49
N ALA A 54 -70.86 -55.50 18.80
CA ALA A 54 -69.61 -55.53 18.05
C ALA A 54 -69.59 -54.34 17.09
N TYR A 55 -68.65 -53.44 17.32
CA TYR A 55 -68.36 -52.33 16.41
C TYR A 55 -67.92 -52.95 15.09
N LYS A 56 -68.77 -52.95 14.08
CA LYS A 56 -68.38 -53.28 12.73
C LYS A 56 -67.44 -52.16 12.26
N PRO A 57 -66.21 -52.50 11.80
CA PRO A 57 -65.36 -51.48 11.25
C PRO A 57 -66.09 -50.81 10.08
N ALA A 58 -66.26 -49.53 10.15
CA ALA A 58 -66.87 -48.75 9.06
C ALA A 58 -66.15 -49.07 7.76
N ASN A 59 -66.90 -49.59 6.80
CA ASN A 59 -66.40 -49.78 5.42
C ASN A 59 -65.87 -48.45 4.90
N LYS A 60 -64.57 -48.23 4.97
CA LYS A 60 -63.93 -47.04 4.36
C LYS A 60 -64.23 -47.12 2.88
N LYS A 61 -65.08 -46.23 2.36
CA LYS A 61 -65.29 -46.07 0.94
C LYS A 61 -63.94 -45.95 0.25
N PRO A 62 -63.67 -46.69 -0.82
CA PRO A 62 -62.41 -46.55 -1.54
C PRO A 62 -62.25 -45.11 -1.97
N MET A 63 -61.06 -44.55 -1.66
CA MET A 63 -60.69 -43.19 -2.01
C MET A 63 -60.88 -42.95 -3.50
N PRO A 64 -61.55 -41.88 -3.94
CA PRO A 64 -61.75 -41.59 -5.35
C PRO A 64 -60.43 -41.59 -6.10
N LEU A 65 -60.41 -42.06 -7.35
CA LEU A 65 -59.21 -42.14 -8.19
C LEU A 65 -58.53 -40.76 -8.31
N VAL A 66 -59.31 -39.68 -8.44
CA VAL A 66 -58.83 -38.30 -8.51
C VAL A 66 -58.01 -37.93 -7.23
N THR A 67 -58.49 -38.31 -6.05
CA THR A 67 -57.77 -38.05 -4.79
C THR A 67 -56.47 -38.81 -4.72
N LYS A 68 -56.40 -40.05 -5.26
CA LYS A 68 -55.17 -40.83 -5.34
C LYS A 68 -54.14 -40.20 -6.28
N ILE A 69 -54.62 -39.67 -7.43
CA ILE A 69 -53.78 -38.97 -8.41
C ILE A 69 -53.24 -37.68 -7.77
N MET A 70 -54.07 -36.86 -7.15
CA MET A 70 -53.62 -35.63 -6.44
C MET A 70 -52.62 -35.91 -5.34
N ILE A 71 -52.82 -36.98 -4.55
CA ILE A 71 -51.84 -37.38 -3.52
C ILE A 71 -50.51 -37.80 -4.18
N GLY A 72 -50.58 -38.53 -5.29
CA GLY A 72 -49.40 -38.94 -6.07
C GLY A 72 -48.62 -37.72 -6.60
N GLU A 73 -49.33 -36.72 -7.15
CA GLU A 73 -48.72 -35.47 -7.62
C GLU A 73 -48.07 -34.68 -6.50
N VAL A 74 -48.74 -34.55 -5.36
CA VAL A 74 -48.18 -33.86 -4.17
C VAL A 74 -46.92 -34.58 -3.66
N ILE A 75 -46.92 -35.90 -3.62
CA ILE A 75 -45.74 -36.68 -3.22
C ILE A 75 -44.62 -36.50 -4.25
N ALA A 76 -44.90 -36.55 -5.54
CA ALA A 76 -43.94 -36.33 -6.59
C ALA A 76 -43.30 -34.91 -6.49
N LEU A 77 -44.12 -33.88 -6.30
CA LEU A 77 -43.67 -32.52 -6.09
C LEU A 77 -42.80 -32.39 -4.82
N ALA A 78 -43.16 -33.04 -3.73
CA ALA A 78 -42.39 -33.05 -2.49
C ALA A 78 -41.02 -33.72 -2.68
N ILE A 79 -40.93 -34.82 -3.43
CA ILE A 79 -39.69 -35.49 -3.79
C ILE A 79 -38.85 -34.59 -4.68
N CYS A 80 -39.43 -33.98 -5.73
CA CYS A 80 -38.70 -33.05 -6.59
C CYS A 80 -38.18 -31.85 -5.80
N ALA A 81 -38.98 -31.26 -4.91
CA ALA A 81 -38.56 -30.17 -4.05
C ALA A 81 -37.45 -30.57 -3.09
N GLY A 82 -37.47 -31.79 -2.53
CA GLY A 82 -36.43 -32.34 -1.69
C GLY A 82 -35.12 -32.54 -2.44
N VAL A 83 -35.18 -33.10 -3.65
CA VAL A 83 -33.97 -33.27 -4.50
C VAL A 83 -33.43 -31.90 -4.92
N PHE A 84 -34.29 -30.97 -5.28
CA PHE A 84 -33.88 -29.61 -5.63
C PHE A 84 -33.22 -28.92 -4.45
N TYR A 85 -33.81 -29.02 -3.26
CA TYR A 85 -33.23 -28.45 -2.03
C TYR A 85 -31.86 -29.01 -1.74
N THR A 86 -31.66 -30.33 -1.81
CA THR A 86 -30.36 -30.97 -1.54
C THR A 86 -29.31 -30.56 -2.56
N LYS A 87 -29.68 -30.47 -3.85
CA LYS A 87 -28.76 -30.05 -4.91
C LYS A 87 -28.37 -28.58 -4.79
N ILE A 88 -29.28 -27.70 -4.44
CA ILE A 88 -28.95 -26.29 -4.20
C ILE A 88 -28.07 -26.15 -2.96
N LYS A 89 -28.39 -26.84 -1.88
CA LYS A 89 -27.57 -26.82 -0.66
C LYS A 89 -26.14 -27.28 -0.97
N GLU A 90 -25.94 -28.31 -1.78
CA GLU A 90 -24.63 -28.76 -2.24
C GLU A 90 -23.95 -27.66 -3.08
N TYR A 91 -24.68 -27.06 -4.02
CA TYR A 91 -24.17 -26.00 -4.90
C TYR A 91 -23.80 -24.71 -4.15
N THR A 92 -24.49 -24.39 -3.07
CA THR A 92 -24.22 -23.22 -2.22
C THR A 92 -23.37 -23.52 -1.01
N SER A 93 -22.75 -24.71 -0.94
CA SER A 93 -21.87 -25.08 0.18
C SER A 93 -20.52 -24.35 0.10
N PRO A 94 -19.87 -24.10 1.24
CA PRO A 94 -18.55 -23.49 1.30
C PRO A 94 -17.53 -24.21 0.43
N GLU A 95 -17.56 -25.56 0.46
CA GLU A 95 -16.62 -26.41 -0.30
C GLU A 95 -16.79 -26.24 -1.81
N THR A 96 -18.05 -26.07 -2.27
CA THR A 96 -18.32 -25.85 -3.68
C THR A 96 -17.88 -24.47 -4.12
N VAL A 97 -18.07 -23.44 -3.27
CA VAL A 97 -17.61 -22.08 -3.53
C VAL A 97 -16.09 -22.04 -3.57
N ALA A 98 -15.40 -22.64 -2.56
CA ALA A 98 -13.95 -22.70 -2.51
C ALA A 98 -13.36 -23.45 -3.73
N ARG A 99 -13.99 -24.58 -4.13
CA ARG A 99 -13.61 -25.34 -5.34
C ARG A 99 -13.72 -24.50 -6.60
N THR A 100 -14.82 -23.76 -6.75
CA THR A 100 -15.08 -22.93 -7.93
C THR A 100 -14.07 -21.80 -8.01
N TYR A 101 -13.80 -21.13 -6.88
CA TYR A 101 -12.78 -20.10 -6.76
C TYR A 101 -11.39 -20.62 -7.13
N PHE A 102 -10.98 -21.72 -6.51
CA PHE A 102 -9.67 -22.35 -6.81
C PHE A 102 -9.54 -22.73 -8.29
N THR A 103 -10.62 -23.24 -8.89
CA THR A 103 -10.62 -23.58 -10.32
C THR A 103 -10.45 -22.34 -11.21
N ALA A 104 -11.10 -21.22 -10.86
CA ALA A 104 -10.93 -19.96 -11.56
C ALA A 104 -9.49 -19.42 -11.42
N VAL A 105 -8.93 -19.48 -10.22
CA VAL A 105 -7.52 -19.08 -9.97
C VAL A 105 -6.55 -19.94 -10.77
N MET A 106 -6.72 -21.28 -10.77
CA MET A 106 -5.88 -22.18 -11.57
C MET A 106 -5.96 -21.92 -13.08
N ALA A 107 -7.15 -21.54 -13.55
CA ALA A 107 -7.37 -21.21 -14.95
C ALA A 107 -6.84 -19.83 -15.33
N GLY A 108 -6.43 -18.99 -14.34
CA GLY A 108 -6.09 -17.59 -14.55
C GLY A 108 -7.29 -16.73 -14.93
N ASP A 109 -8.52 -17.20 -14.65
CA ASP A 109 -9.76 -16.45 -14.90
C ASP A 109 -9.99 -15.46 -13.75
N LYS A 110 -9.28 -14.32 -13.87
CA LYS A 110 -9.27 -13.23 -12.90
C LYS A 110 -10.69 -12.72 -12.64
N LYS A 111 -11.49 -12.60 -13.68
CA LYS A 111 -12.87 -12.11 -13.55
C LYS A 111 -13.75 -13.08 -12.79
N ALA A 112 -13.75 -14.36 -13.15
CA ALA A 112 -14.54 -15.36 -12.45
C ALA A 112 -14.15 -15.48 -10.97
N ALA A 113 -12.86 -15.32 -10.65
CA ALA A 113 -12.39 -15.31 -9.27
C ALA A 113 -12.84 -14.03 -8.54
N TYR A 114 -12.78 -12.87 -9.20
CA TYR A 114 -13.22 -11.59 -8.61
C TYR A 114 -14.74 -11.56 -8.32
N ASP A 115 -15.57 -12.12 -9.19
CA ASP A 115 -17.02 -12.20 -8.99
C ASP A 115 -17.42 -13.01 -7.72
N MET A 116 -16.48 -13.79 -7.17
CA MET A 116 -16.70 -14.63 -5.98
C MET A 116 -16.26 -13.99 -4.66
N ILE A 117 -15.57 -12.86 -4.71
CA ILE A 117 -15.17 -12.11 -3.52
C ILE A 117 -16.19 -11.03 -3.17
N GLU A 118 -16.11 -10.52 -1.95
CA GLU A 118 -16.86 -9.33 -1.52
C GLU A 118 -15.87 -8.35 -0.89
N VAL A 119 -15.58 -7.26 -1.61
CA VAL A 119 -14.67 -6.21 -1.18
C VAL A 119 -15.29 -4.85 -1.38
N GLU A 120 -14.92 -3.91 -0.54
CA GLU A 120 -15.22 -2.50 -0.78
C GLU A 120 -14.25 -1.98 -1.83
N GLU A 121 -14.76 -1.73 -3.03
CA GLU A 121 -13.96 -1.24 -4.15
C GLU A 121 -13.33 0.12 -3.85
N SER A 122 -12.11 0.26 -4.29
CA SER A 122 -11.34 1.50 -4.25
C SER A 122 -10.46 1.62 -5.49
N GLU A 123 -9.66 2.67 -5.56
CA GLU A 123 -8.78 2.96 -6.68
C GLU A 123 -7.86 1.77 -7.02
N PHE A 124 -7.29 1.11 -5.99
CA PHE A 124 -6.37 -0.03 -6.13
C PHE A 124 -6.93 -1.35 -5.59
N VAL A 125 -8.21 -1.38 -5.19
CA VAL A 125 -8.93 -2.60 -4.79
C VAL A 125 -10.13 -2.77 -5.72
N ASN A 126 -9.92 -3.38 -6.89
CA ASN A 126 -10.92 -3.60 -7.92
C ASN A 126 -10.52 -4.75 -8.85
N GLU A 127 -11.36 -5.09 -9.83
CA GLU A 127 -11.13 -6.20 -10.76
C GLU A 127 -9.79 -6.10 -11.51
N LYS A 128 -9.35 -4.89 -11.91
CA LYS A 128 -8.08 -4.67 -12.62
C LYS A 128 -6.90 -5.19 -11.80
N TYR A 129 -6.82 -4.81 -10.53
CA TYR A 129 -5.69 -5.11 -9.67
C TYR A 129 -5.80 -6.47 -8.97
N PHE A 130 -6.98 -7.05 -8.91
CA PHE A 130 -7.15 -8.42 -8.39
C PHE A 130 -6.35 -9.45 -9.18
N GLY A 131 -6.00 -9.13 -10.41
CA GLY A 131 -5.09 -9.93 -11.22
C GLY A 131 -3.75 -10.24 -10.55
N ASN A 132 -3.20 -9.29 -9.81
CA ASN A 132 -1.94 -9.44 -9.08
C ASN A 132 -2.08 -10.50 -7.97
N VAL A 133 -3.21 -10.49 -7.25
CA VAL A 133 -3.52 -11.51 -6.22
C VAL A 133 -3.58 -12.91 -6.84
N VAL A 134 -4.26 -13.07 -7.98
CA VAL A 134 -4.36 -14.36 -8.68
C VAL A 134 -2.99 -14.85 -9.14
N GLU A 135 -2.11 -13.95 -9.57
CA GLU A 135 -0.74 -14.29 -9.98
C GLU A 135 0.13 -14.68 -8.77
N GLN A 136 -0.01 -13.98 -7.66
CA GLN A 136 0.71 -14.26 -6.41
C GLN A 136 0.30 -15.62 -5.82
N ILE A 137 -0.98 -15.97 -5.82
CA ILE A 137 -1.45 -17.29 -5.38
C ILE A 137 -0.79 -18.42 -6.17
N GLY A 138 -0.47 -18.20 -7.43
CA GLY A 138 0.48 -19.02 -8.20
C GLY A 138 0.09 -20.48 -8.42
N CYS A 139 -1.17 -20.87 -8.25
CA CYS A 139 -1.65 -22.25 -8.42
C CYS A 139 -1.66 -22.71 -9.89
N LYS A 140 -0.54 -22.51 -10.60
CA LYS A 140 -0.37 -22.96 -11.98
C LYS A 140 0.10 -24.42 -12.03
N ASN A 141 -0.27 -25.15 -13.10
CA ASN A 141 0.18 -26.55 -13.33
C ASN A 141 -0.30 -27.57 -12.29
N VAL A 142 -1.45 -27.37 -11.68
CA VAL A 142 -2.09 -28.35 -10.80
C VAL A 142 -2.49 -29.60 -11.59
N SER A 143 -2.16 -30.80 -11.09
CA SER A 143 -2.52 -32.08 -11.70
C SER A 143 -3.82 -32.63 -11.15
N ASN A 144 -4.00 -32.57 -9.84
CA ASN A 144 -5.22 -32.97 -9.14
C ASN A 144 -5.34 -32.19 -7.83
N TYR A 145 -6.54 -32.16 -7.27
CA TYR A 145 -6.79 -31.54 -5.96
C TYR A 145 -7.94 -32.22 -5.22
N LYS A 146 -7.97 -32.04 -3.90
CA LYS A 146 -9.03 -32.46 -2.99
C LYS A 146 -9.46 -31.29 -2.14
N VAL A 147 -10.76 -31.20 -1.88
CA VAL A 147 -11.36 -30.13 -1.05
C VAL A 147 -11.83 -30.76 0.25
N ARG A 148 -11.53 -30.11 1.37
CA ARG A 148 -11.88 -30.57 2.71
C ARG A 148 -12.27 -29.37 3.58
N ASP A 149 -13.38 -29.49 4.31
CA ASP A 149 -13.71 -28.55 5.37
C ASP A 149 -12.65 -28.59 6.48
N VAL A 150 -12.28 -27.43 7.01
CA VAL A 150 -11.41 -27.33 8.18
C VAL A 150 -12.29 -27.32 9.44
N GLU A 151 -12.01 -28.23 10.38
CA GLU A 151 -12.67 -28.25 11.67
C GLU A 151 -11.65 -27.99 12.79
N PRO A 152 -12.02 -27.22 13.84
CA PRO A 152 -13.34 -26.63 14.11
C PRO A 152 -13.62 -25.40 13.23
N LYS A 153 -14.89 -25.16 12.91
CA LYS A 153 -15.32 -23.93 12.26
C LYS A 153 -15.00 -22.73 13.12
N LEU A 154 -14.55 -21.64 12.49
CA LEU A 154 -14.18 -20.41 13.20
C LEU A 154 -15.39 -19.82 13.95
N ASP A 155 -16.55 -19.70 13.27
CA ASP A 155 -17.84 -19.28 13.82
C ASP A 155 -19.00 -19.65 12.88
N ASP A 156 -20.21 -19.12 13.15
CA ASP A 156 -21.40 -19.35 12.31
C ASP A 156 -21.39 -18.53 11.01
N TYR A 157 -20.49 -17.56 10.85
CA TYR A 157 -20.44 -16.61 9.74
C TYR A 157 -19.21 -16.79 8.88
N THR A 158 -18.14 -17.36 9.42
CA THR A 158 -16.86 -17.55 8.75
C THR A 158 -16.48 -19.02 8.75
N THR A 159 -15.97 -19.52 7.64
CA THR A 159 -15.43 -20.89 7.55
C THR A 159 -14.17 -20.89 6.69
N GLU A 160 -13.35 -21.92 6.86
CA GLU A 160 -12.16 -22.12 6.09
C GLU A 160 -12.22 -23.49 5.41
N VAL A 161 -11.81 -23.52 4.14
CA VAL A 161 -11.79 -24.74 3.33
C VAL A 161 -10.37 -25.00 2.87
N GLU A 162 -9.84 -26.16 3.22
CA GLU A 162 -8.54 -26.61 2.76
C GLU A 162 -8.65 -27.28 1.39
N ILE A 163 -7.79 -26.87 0.46
CA ILE A 163 -7.64 -27.49 -0.84
C ILE A 163 -6.22 -28.04 -0.92
N THR A 164 -6.10 -29.37 -0.79
CA THR A 164 -4.83 -30.06 -0.98
C THR A 164 -4.65 -30.39 -2.46
N TYR A 165 -3.51 -30.02 -3.05
CA TYR A 165 -3.24 -30.22 -4.47
C TYR A 165 -1.82 -30.68 -4.75
N HIS A 166 -1.60 -31.23 -5.94
CA HIS A 166 -0.29 -31.61 -6.46
C HIS A 166 -0.01 -30.86 -7.76
N LEU A 167 1.24 -30.52 -7.97
CA LEU A 167 1.71 -29.97 -9.25
C LEU A 167 1.99 -31.14 -10.23
N LYS A 168 2.04 -30.84 -11.54
CA LYS A 168 2.21 -31.86 -12.57
C LYS A 168 3.55 -32.61 -12.52
N GLU A 169 4.58 -31.95 -12.03
CA GLU A 169 5.95 -32.45 -11.99
C GLU A 169 6.47 -32.73 -10.57
N ASP A 170 5.57 -32.58 -9.58
CA ASP A 170 5.90 -32.73 -8.16
C ASP A 170 4.87 -33.62 -7.47
N THR A 171 5.38 -34.48 -6.57
CA THR A 171 4.57 -35.36 -5.74
C THR A 171 4.30 -34.81 -4.36
N THR A 172 4.76 -33.60 -4.08
CA THR A 172 4.54 -32.88 -2.80
C THR A 172 3.07 -32.51 -2.67
N ASP A 173 2.51 -32.72 -1.49
CA ASP A 173 1.20 -32.20 -1.12
C ASP A 173 1.33 -30.71 -0.76
N TYR A 174 0.62 -29.88 -1.49
CA TYR A 174 0.46 -28.45 -1.19
C TYR A 174 -0.92 -28.22 -0.63
N SER A 175 -1.05 -27.27 0.29
CA SER A 175 -2.35 -26.84 0.82
C SER A 175 -2.61 -25.37 0.49
N PHE A 176 -3.82 -25.10 0.03
CA PHE A 176 -4.36 -23.76 -0.16
C PHE A 176 -5.62 -23.60 0.69
N TYR A 177 -5.65 -22.59 1.52
CA TYR A 177 -6.74 -22.32 2.43
C TYR A 177 -7.61 -21.19 1.88
N VAL A 178 -8.89 -21.46 1.73
CA VAL A 178 -9.88 -20.48 1.26
C VAL A 178 -10.75 -20.07 2.45
N LYS A 179 -10.59 -18.86 2.91
CA LYS A 179 -11.48 -18.25 3.92
C LYS A 179 -12.76 -17.78 3.23
N LEU A 180 -13.89 -18.05 3.84
CA LEU A 180 -15.22 -17.74 3.31
C LEU A 180 -16.07 -17.08 4.37
N ASP A 181 -16.68 -15.97 4.00
CA ASP A 181 -17.64 -15.27 4.85
C ASP A 181 -19.05 -15.38 4.27
N LYS A 182 -20.05 -15.44 5.16
CA LYS A 182 -21.44 -15.35 4.74
C LYS A 182 -21.80 -13.92 4.39
N ALA A 183 -22.19 -13.69 3.15
CA ALA A 183 -22.78 -12.43 2.75
C ALA A 183 -24.07 -12.14 3.54
N ALA A 184 -24.37 -10.88 3.72
CA ALA A 184 -25.62 -10.45 4.36
C ALA A 184 -26.85 -10.89 3.59
N SER A 185 -26.76 -11.07 2.27
CA SER A 185 -27.81 -11.56 1.38
C SER A 185 -27.87 -13.09 1.41
N LYS A 186 -29.06 -13.63 1.05
CA LYS A 186 -29.27 -15.07 0.89
C LYS A 186 -29.44 -15.43 -0.58
N LYS A 187 -28.83 -16.54 -1.02
CA LYS A 187 -29.11 -17.10 -2.33
C LYS A 187 -30.49 -17.76 -2.36
N LEU A 188 -31.26 -17.47 -3.39
CA LEU A 188 -32.60 -18.03 -3.60
C LEU A 188 -33.51 -17.90 -2.35
N PHE A 189 -33.36 -16.83 -1.58
CA PHE A 189 -34.09 -16.47 -0.35
C PHE A 189 -33.83 -17.34 0.88
N PHE A 190 -33.25 -18.54 0.76
CA PHE A 190 -33.17 -19.50 1.86
C PHE A 190 -31.74 -19.99 2.15
N PHE A 191 -30.87 -20.01 1.15
CA PHE A 191 -29.52 -20.57 1.28
C PHE A 191 -28.52 -19.50 1.63
N ASP A 192 -27.47 -19.86 2.38
CA ASP A 192 -26.36 -18.97 2.65
C ASP A 192 -25.63 -18.64 1.35
N ASP A 193 -25.26 -17.38 1.18
CA ASP A 193 -24.37 -16.92 0.12
C ASP A 193 -22.97 -16.76 0.71
N TRP A 194 -22.06 -17.60 0.26
CA TRP A 194 -20.67 -17.56 0.70
C TRP A 194 -19.84 -16.79 -0.30
N LYS A 195 -18.99 -15.88 0.25
CA LYS A 195 -18.02 -15.09 -0.50
C LYS A 195 -16.62 -15.40 -0.02
N VAL A 196 -15.67 -15.38 -0.94
CA VAL A 196 -14.27 -15.57 -0.58
C VAL A 196 -13.75 -14.32 0.10
N ASN A 197 -13.18 -14.50 1.30
CA ASN A 197 -12.51 -13.43 2.03
C ASN A 197 -11.07 -13.32 1.54
N VAL A 198 -10.74 -12.19 0.97
CA VAL A 198 -9.40 -11.86 0.46
C VAL A 198 -8.72 -10.76 1.29
N GLY A 199 -9.17 -10.57 2.53
CA GLY A 199 -8.64 -9.51 3.41
C GLY A 199 -7.14 -9.62 3.65
N ASP A 200 -6.58 -10.83 3.66
CA ASP A 200 -5.14 -11.08 3.82
C ASP A 200 -4.31 -10.62 2.59
N TYR A 201 -4.96 -10.34 1.47
CA TYR A 201 -4.34 -9.83 0.24
C TYR A 201 -4.58 -8.33 0.04
N ILE A 202 -5.09 -7.63 1.04
CA ILE A 202 -5.34 -6.19 0.99
C ILE A 202 -4.50 -5.51 2.06
N GLN A 203 -3.57 -4.68 1.61
CA GLN A 203 -2.78 -3.84 2.50
C GLN A 203 -3.48 -2.49 2.71
N LYS A 204 -3.35 -1.98 3.93
CA LYS A 204 -3.91 -0.69 4.33
C LYS A 204 -2.80 0.30 4.59
N ASP A 205 -3.11 1.57 4.34
CA ASP A 205 -2.22 2.68 4.63
C ASP A 205 -0.82 2.48 4.02
N VAL A 206 -0.81 2.09 2.72
CA VAL A 206 0.42 1.89 1.96
C VAL A 206 1.07 3.25 1.74
N LEU A 207 2.31 3.39 2.22
CA LEU A 207 3.06 4.63 2.16
C LEU A 207 3.98 4.63 0.94
N LEU A 208 4.08 5.74 0.24
CA LEU A 208 5.02 5.99 -0.84
C LEU A 208 5.66 7.35 -0.64
N SER A 209 6.94 7.36 -0.33
CA SER A 209 7.71 8.58 -0.12
C SER A 209 8.45 8.96 -1.41
N VAL A 210 8.34 10.20 -1.83
CA VAL A 210 8.94 10.74 -3.05
C VAL A 210 9.47 12.14 -2.78
N ASN A 211 10.31 12.66 -3.67
CA ASN A 211 10.79 14.04 -3.58
C ASN A 211 9.61 15.00 -3.55
N LYS A 212 9.79 16.08 -2.83
CA LYS A 212 8.79 17.13 -2.70
C LYS A 212 8.31 17.63 -4.07
N ASP A 213 7.02 17.93 -4.16
CA ASP A 213 6.34 18.40 -5.36
C ASP A 213 6.35 17.38 -6.54
N SER A 214 6.59 16.10 -6.26
CA SER A 214 6.51 15.05 -7.26
C SER A 214 5.08 14.60 -7.51
N LYS A 215 4.77 14.28 -8.76
CA LYS A 215 3.55 13.62 -9.17
C LYS A 215 3.82 12.13 -9.33
N VAL A 216 2.93 11.32 -8.80
CA VAL A 216 3.05 9.87 -8.83
C VAL A 216 1.91 9.27 -9.65
N CYS A 217 2.25 8.37 -10.55
CA CYS A 217 1.31 7.60 -11.35
C CYS A 217 1.58 6.11 -11.13
N VAL A 218 0.63 5.37 -10.57
CA VAL A 218 0.74 3.92 -10.31
C VAL A 218 -0.09 3.16 -11.33
N ASP A 219 0.54 2.31 -12.13
CA ASP A 219 -0.09 1.55 -13.26
C ASP A 219 -0.97 2.42 -14.17
N GLY A 220 -0.51 3.64 -14.48
CA GLY A 220 -1.23 4.59 -15.32
C GLY A 220 -2.35 5.34 -14.60
N THR A 221 -2.49 5.19 -13.27
CA THR A 221 -3.43 5.94 -12.43
C THR A 221 -2.67 6.99 -11.63
N GLU A 222 -2.91 8.28 -11.89
CA GLU A 222 -2.32 9.37 -11.12
C GLU A 222 -2.89 9.35 -9.69
N LEU A 223 -2.01 9.42 -8.69
CA LEU A 223 -2.42 9.45 -7.30
C LEU A 223 -3.11 10.78 -6.98
N ASP A 224 -4.30 10.67 -6.37
CA ASP A 224 -5.06 11.83 -5.94
C ASP A 224 -4.26 12.60 -4.85
N PRO A 225 -4.10 13.93 -4.97
CA PRO A 225 -3.45 14.76 -3.95
C PRO A 225 -4.03 14.61 -2.52
N LYS A 226 -5.27 14.11 -2.39
CA LYS A 226 -5.86 13.79 -1.07
C LYS A 226 -5.09 12.71 -0.29
N TYR A 227 -4.31 11.86 -0.99
CA TYR A 227 -3.47 10.84 -0.37
C TYR A 227 -2.14 11.39 0.16
N LEU A 228 -1.81 12.63 -0.20
CA LEU A 228 -0.64 13.29 0.32
C LEU A 228 -0.84 13.57 1.82
N GLY A 229 0.05 13.04 2.65
CA GLY A 229 0.08 13.32 4.08
C GLY A 229 0.39 14.78 4.35
N ALA A 230 0.11 15.25 5.57
CA ALA A 230 0.62 16.54 5.98
C ALA A 230 2.16 16.49 5.91
N SER A 231 2.77 17.28 5.01
CA SER A 231 4.21 17.40 4.95
C SER A 231 4.69 17.86 6.35
N SER A 232 5.68 17.18 6.91
CA SER A 232 6.38 17.71 8.07
C SER A 232 6.93 19.07 7.65
N GLU A 233 6.79 20.11 8.46
CA GLU A 233 7.27 21.47 8.13
C GLU A 233 8.78 21.51 7.82
N GLU A 234 9.49 20.42 8.13
CA GLU A 234 10.93 20.20 7.90
C GLU A 234 11.20 19.02 6.95
N GLY A 235 10.17 18.42 6.33
CA GLY A 235 10.33 17.19 5.53
C GLY A 235 10.64 17.50 4.06
N GLU A 236 11.67 16.86 3.59
CA GLU A 236 12.24 16.90 2.26
C GLU A 236 11.46 16.09 1.24
N ASN A 237 10.60 15.21 1.72
CA ASN A 237 9.85 14.28 0.91
C ASN A 237 8.33 14.43 1.13
N ASP A 238 7.61 14.26 0.06
CA ASP A 238 6.17 14.07 0.08
C ASP A 238 5.86 12.61 0.30
N THR A 239 4.95 12.30 1.24
CA THR A 239 4.52 10.93 1.50
C THR A 239 3.05 10.77 1.16
N TYR A 240 2.77 9.94 0.17
CA TYR A 240 1.44 9.49 -0.16
C TYR A 240 1.03 8.34 0.75
N THR A 241 -0.19 8.38 1.30
CA THR A 241 -0.80 7.29 2.07
C THR A 241 -1.99 6.74 1.29
N ILE A 242 -1.79 5.60 0.64
CA ILE A 242 -2.84 4.95 -0.16
C ILE A 242 -3.66 4.06 0.77
N PRO A 243 -4.97 4.32 0.94
CA PRO A 243 -5.75 3.67 2.00
C PRO A 243 -5.84 2.15 1.90
N LYS A 244 -5.95 1.63 0.67
CA LYS A 244 -6.06 0.17 0.42
C LYS A 244 -5.48 -0.17 -0.95
N MET A 245 -4.65 -1.21 -1.00
CA MET A 245 -4.14 -1.81 -2.23
C MET A 245 -4.19 -3.33 -2.14
N PHE A 246 -4.43 -4.01 -3.26
CA PHE A 246 -4.15 -5.45 -3.32
C PHE A 246 -2.65 -5.71 -3.27
N ASN A 247 -2.25 -6.86 -2.72
CA ASN A 247 -0.87 -7.33 -2.80
C ASN A 247 -0.49 -7.55 -4.27
N GLY A 248 0.77 -7.24 -4.60
CA GLY A 248 1.32 -7.45 -5.92
C GLY A 248 2.34 -6.40 -6.32
N ALA A 249 2.90 -6.57 -7.51
CA ALA A 249 3.83 -5.62 -8.11
C ALA A 249 3.06 -4.62 -8.97
N TYR A 250 3.45 -3.34 -8.85
CA TYR A 250 2.88 -2.21 -9.57
C TYR A 250 4.02 -1.41 -10.22
N GLU A 251 3.76 -0.79 -11.36
CA GLU A 251 4.67 0.17 -11.95
C GLU A 251 4.35 1.57 -11.45
N ALA A 252 5.28 2.22 -10.78
CA ALA A 252 5.17 3.62 -10.38
C ALA A 252 6.04 4.48 -11.27
N VAL A 253 5.45 5.54 -11.84
CA VAL A 253 6.12 6.61 -12.57
C VAL A 253 6.07 7.86 -11.73
N ILE A 254 7.24 8.37 -11.35
CA ILE A 254 7.38 9.58 -10.55
C ILE A 254 7.93 10.67 -11.45
N THR A 255 7.25 11.78 -11.52
CA THR A 255 7.67 12.96 -12.33
C THR A 255 7.80 14.17 -11.42
N ASN A 256 8.82 14.98 -11.70
CA ASN A 256 9.12 16.18 -10.94
C ASN A 256 9.59 17.29 -11.90
N ASP A 257 9.44 18.54 -11.54
CA ASP A 257 9.87 19.65 -12.40
C ASP A 257 11.38 19.82 -12.41
N ILE A 258 12.07 19.39 -11.36
CA ILE A 258 13.52 19.56 -11.17
C ILE A 258 14.29 18.29 -11.52
N TYR A 259 13.78 17.15 -11.09
CA TYR A 259 14.47 15.87 -11.23
C TYR A 259 14.03 15.09 -12.46
N THR A 260 14.88 14.21 -12.94
CA THR A 260 14.55 13.27 -14.01
C THR A 260 13.39 12.37 -13.60
N ASP A 261 12.56 11.98 -14.58
CA ASP A 261 11.47 11.04 -14.32
C ASP A 261 12.04 9.69 -13.89
N CYS A 262 11.44 9.10 -12.86
CA CYS A 262 11.81 7.80 -12.33
C CYS A 262 10.70 6.79 -12.58
N ASN A 263 11.09 5.59 -13.04
CA ASN A 263 10.19 4.45 -13.17
C ASN A 263 10.66 3.36 -12.19
N MET A 264 9.79 2.93 -11.31
CA MET A 264 10.14 1.95 -10.30
C MET A 264 9.06 0.88 -10.14
N SER A 265 9.44 -0.29 -9.63
CA SER A 265 8.52 -1.32 -9.18
C SER A 265 8.11 -1.04 -7.74
N LEU A 266 6.80 -0.99 -7.50
CA LEU A 266 6.22 -0.90 -6.16
C LEU A 266 5.66 -2.27 -5.81
N ASP A 267 6.34 -3.00 -4.94
CA ASP A 267 5.90 -4.30 -4.46
C ASP A 267 5.12 -4.15 -3.15
N VAL A 268 3.84 -4.47 -3.19
CA VAL A 268 2.93 -4.46 -2.03
C VAL A 268 2.78 -5.88 -1.52
N ASP A 269 3.25 -6.17 -0.32
CA ASP A 269 3.23 -7.50 0.28
C ASP A 269 2.46 -7.57 1.61
N GLU A 270 2.40 -8.77 2.20
CA GLU A 270 1.69 -9.03 3.45
C GLU A 270 2.28 -8.34 4.68
N TYR A 271 3.49 -7.82 4.59
CA TYR A 271 4.16 -7.10 5.68
C TYR A 271 3.81 -5.63 5.71
N GLY A 272 2.99 -5.17 4.75
CA GLY A 272 2.52 -3.78 4.68
C GLY A 272 3.65 -2.76 4.54
N LYS A 273 4.84 -3.21 4.23
CA LYS A 273 5.95 -2.34 3.96
C LYS A 273 5.76 -1.74 2.59
N SER A 274 5.17 -0.61 2.67
CA SER A 274 5.35 0.42 1.71
C SER A 274 6.83 0.60 1.47
N PHE A 275 7.23 0.49 0.28
CA PHE A 275 8.43 1.05 -0.20
C PHE A 275 8.36 2.54 0.03
N TYR A 276 9.25 3.15 0.65
CA TYR A 276 10.61 3.37 0.33
C TYR A 276 11.39 3.99 1.48
N GLU A 277 12.39 3.37 1.94
CA GLU A 277 13.57 4.06 2.40
C GLU A 277 14.52 4.16 1.20
N GLY A 278 14.64 5.29 0.68
CA GLY A 278 15.36 6.05 -0.29
C GLY A 278 16.58 5.51 -1.04
N GLU A 279 17.12 4.33 -0.82
CA GLU A 279 18.40 3.97 -1.45
C GLU A 279 18.28 3.65 -2.95
N GLU A 280 17.26 2.94 -3.43
CA GLU A 280 17.14 2.64 -4.88
C GLU A 280 16.56 3.79 -5.69
N TYR A 281 15.66 4.59 -5.10
CA TYR A 281 15.12 5.79 -5.76
C TYR A 281 16.18 6.88 -5.94
N SER A 282 17.07 7.04 -4.98
CA SER A 282 18.09 8.09 -4.96
C SER A 282 19.17 7.90 -6.03
N ASP A 283 19.50 6.66 -6.39
CA ASP A 283 20.57 6.37 -7.33
C ASP A 283 20.16 6.61 -8.80
N ASP A 284 18.85 6.55 -9.09
CA ASP A 284 18.32 6.70 -10.46
C ASP A 284 17.81 8.12 -10.76
N VAL A 285 17.73 9.01 -9.78
CA VAL A 285 17.18 10.36 -9.92
C VAL A 285 18.28 11.40 -9.87
N SER A 286 18.36 12.23 -10.90
CA SER A 286 19.32 13.35 -11.01
C SER A 286 18.58 14.63 -11.39
N ILE A 287 19.22 15.80 -11.15
CA ILE A 287 18.69 17.07 -11.66
C ILE A 287 18.66 17.00 -13.21
N LYS A 288 17.57 17.48 -13.80
CA LYS A 288 17.37 17.45 -15.25
C LYS A 288 18.53 18.13 -16.00
N PRO A 289 19.03 17.51 -17.07
CA PRO A 289 20.14 18.05 -17.85
C PRO A 289 19.90 19.48 -18.36
N GLU A 290 18.67 19.82 -18.73
CA GLU A 290 18.29 21.16 -19.18
C GLU A 290 18.45 22.22 -18.08
N ILE A 291 18.23 21.88 -16.83
CA ILE A 291 18.46 22.75 -15.67
C ILE A 291 19.96 22.94 -15.45
N ILE A 292 20.73 21.85 -15.52
CA ILE A 292 22.20 21.89 -15.43
C ILE A 292 22.77 22.81 -16.53
N ASP A 293 22.31 22.68 -17.76
CA ASP A 293 22.72 23.52 -18.89
C ASP A 293 22.34 25.00 -18.69
N GLU A 294 21.15 25.25 -18.13
CA GLU A 294 20.70 26.62 -17.84
C GLU A 294 21.59 27.24 -16.75
N ILE A 295 21.81 26.54 -15.63
CA ILE A 295 22.63 27.02 -14.52
C ILE A 295 24.09 27.19 -14.97
N MET A 296 24.64 26.30 -15.82
CA MET A 296 25.97 26.46 -16.39
C MET A 296 26.11 27.75 -17.17
N LYS A 297 25.15 28.08 -18.01
CA LYS A 297 25.18 29.36 -18.78
C LYS A 297 25.01 30.55 -17.84
N ARG A 298 24.05 30.50 -16.97
CA ARG A 298 23.80 31.56 -16.00
C ARG A 298 25.02 31.80 -15.10
N SER A 299 25.65 30.77 -14.61
CA SER A 299 26.83 30.88 -13.74
C SER A 299 27.98 31.59 -14.40
N GLN A 300 28.21 31.41 -15.71
CA GLN A 300 29.21 32.15 -16.46
C GLN A 300 28.89 33.64 -16.56
N GLU A 301 27.61 33.99 -16.69
CA GLU A 301 27.18 35.40 -16.69
C GLU A 301 27.30 36.00 -15.28
N ASP A 302 26.83 35.29 -14.25
CA ASP A 302 26.92 35.70 -12.86
C ASP A 302 28.38 35.91 -12.44
N PHE A 303 29.28 34.98 -12.81
CA PHE A 303 30.70 35.11 -12.56
C PHE A 303 31.29 36.37 -13.23
N LYS A 304 30.96 36.61 -14.50
CA LYS A 304 31.44 37.83 -15.19
C LYS A 304 30.95 39.11 -14.50
N VAL A 305 29.72 39.13 -14.05
CA VAL A 305 29.14 40.29 -13.33
C VAL A 305 29.89 40.53 -12.04
N LEU A 306 30.09 39.49 -11.25
CA LEU A 306 30.84 39.55 -9.97
C LEU A 306 32.29 39.97 -10.21
N TRP A 307 32.98 39.33 -11.14
CA TRP A 307 34.39 39.64 -11.45
C TRP A 307 34.57 41.08 -11.91
N ASN A 308 33.76 41.53 -12.86
CA ASN A 308 33.86 42.89 -13.37
C ASN A 308 33.49 43.95 -12.31
N GLY A 309 32.53 43.63 -11.44
CA GLY A 309 32.19 44.45 -10.30
C GLY A 309 33.35 44.60 -9.32
N ALA A 310 34.03 43.49 -8.98
CA ALA A 310 35.20 43.48 -8.11
C ALA A 310 36.37 44.31 -8.69
N VAL A 311 36.69 44.10 -10.00
CA VAL A 311 37.70 44.89 -10.70
C VAL A 311 37.37 46.39 -10.69
N GLN A 312 36.08 46.74 -10.83
CA GLN A 312 35.60 48.14 -10.81
C GLN A 312 35.34 48.70 -9.41
N GLN A 313 35.59 47.96 -8.35
CA GLN A 313 35.31 48.31 -6.97
C GLN A 313 33.88 48.74 -6.73
N THR A 314 32.94 48.04 -7.36
CA THR A 314 31.51 48.26 -7.21
C THR A 314 31.01 47.52 -5.95
N ASP A 315 30.22 48.15 -5.15
CA ASP A 315 29.64 47.50 -3.96
C ASP A 315 28.86 46.25 -4.31
N PHE A 316 29.01 45.19 -3.54
CA PHE A 316 28.32 43.92 -3.74
C PHE A 316 26.81 44.03 -3.92
N ALA A 317 26.14 44.90 -3.13
CA ALA A 317 24.71 45.15 -3.23
C ALA A 317 24.28 45.69 -4.60
N ASN A 318 25.14 46.53 -5.23
CA ASN A 318 24.90 47.06 -6.55
C ASN A 318 25.15 46.05 -7.65
N VAL A 319 26.21 45.26 -7.53
CA VAL A 319 26.53 44.16 -8.45
C VAL A 319 25.42 43.12 -8.48
N THR A 320 24.92 42.71 -7.34
CA THR A 320 23.89 41.68 -7.21
C THR A 320 22.46 42.18 -7.40
N SER A 321 22.25 43.49 -7.65
CA SER A 321 20.92 44.06 -7.77
C SER A 321 20.07 43.51 -8.91
N SER A 322 20.68 42.99 -9.95
CA SER A 322 20.02 42.32 -11.10
C SER A 322 20.09 40.80 -11.08
N MET A 323 20.73 40.21 -10.07
CA MET A 323 20.93 38.79 -9.92
C MET A 323 19.85 38.19 -8.98
N GLN A 324 19.52 36.95 -9.19
CA GLN A 324 18.72 36.17 -8.23
C GLN A 324 19.66 35.57 -7.19
N VAL A 325 19.71 36.17 -6.02
CA VAL A 325 20.57 35.75 -4.93
C VAL A 325 19.73 35.46 -3.68
N ALA A 326 20.23 34.61 -2.79
CA ALA A 326 19.59 34.30 -1.53
C ALA A 326 19.42 35.53 -0.64
N GLU A 327 18.50 35.47 0.33
CA GLU A 327 18.24 36.60 1.26
C GLU A 327 19.46 36.85 2.16
N ASP A 328 20.09 35.79 2.67
CA ASP A 328 21.33 35.89 3.43
C ASP A 328 22.52 36.06 2.48
N LYS A 329 23.16 37.22 2.53
CA LYS A 329 24.22 37.64 1.61
C LYS A 329 25.53 37.98 2.30
N GLU A 330 25.60 37.84 3.62
CA GLU A 330 26.75 38.32 4.40
C GLU A 330 28.06 37.61 3.99
N ALA A 331 28.05 36.27 3.98
CA ALA A 331 29.22 35.48 3.57
C ALA A 331 29.62 35.70 2.09
N MET A 332 28.63 35.90 1.21
CA MET A 332 28.89 36.21 -0.19
C MET A 332 29.51 37.60 -0.34
N ALA A 333 29.06 38.58 0.41
CA ALA A 333 29.62 39.91 0.40
C ALA A 333 31.06 39.90 0.88
N GLU A 334 31.37 39.23 1.98
CA GLU A 334 32.74 39.08 2.50
C GLU A 334 33.68 38.44 1.45
N ASN A 335 33.27 37.34 0.80
CA ASN A 335 34.10 36.70 -0.23
C ASN A 335 34.28 37.58 -1.47
N TYR A 336 33.24 38.34 -1.85
CA TYR A 336 33.33 39.31 -2.92
C TYR A 336 34.29 40.46 -2.57
N GLU A 337 34.26 41.00 -1.37
CA GLU A 337 35.14 42.06 -0.88
C GLU A 337 36.59 41.57 -0.84
N GLU A 338 36.81 40.32 -0.44
CA GLU A 338 38.13 39.68 -0.53
C GLU A 338 38.64 39.64 -1.96
N LEU A 339 37.80 39.19 -2.94
CA LEU A 339 38.14 39.24 -4.35
C LEU A 339 38.52 40.67 -4.80
N ALA A 340 37.70 41.65 -4.46
CA ALA A 340 37.90 43.05 -4.83
C ALA A 340 39.21 43.58 -4.26
N SER A 341 39.63 43.15 -3.08
CA SER A 341 40.88 43.57 -2.43
C SER A 341 42.15 43.18 -3.20
N HIS A 342 42.08 42.16 -4.08
CA HIS A 342 43.22 41.80 -4.94
C HIS A 342 43.49 42.85 -6.05
N PHE A 343 42.47 43.56 -6.53
CA PHE A 343 42.59 44.45 -7.65
C PHE A 343 43.00 45.90 -7.30
N ILE A 344 42.61 46.37 -6.13
CA ILE A 344 42.99 47.69 -5.68
C ILE A 344 43.41 47.65 -4.19
N ARG A 345 44.71 47.84 -3.99
CA ARG A 345 45.28 48.09 -2.67
C ARG A 345 45.50 49.61 -2.52
N GLU A 346 45.71 50.02 -1.27
CA GLU A 346 46.03 51.44 -1.02
C GLU A 346 47.19 51.94 -1.90
N GLU A 347 47.07 53.17 -2.43
CA GLU A 347 48.10 53.85 -3.21
C GLU A 347 48.40 53.25 -4.62
N GLY A 348 47.46 52.54 -5.26
CA GLY A 348 47.59 52.12 -6.64
C GLY A 348 48.32 50.79 -6.85
N THR A 349 48.52 50.04 -5.79
CA THR A 349 49.03 48.66 -5.82
C THR A 349 47.91 47.64 -6.02
N GLY A 350 48.22 46.45 -6.55
CA GLY A 350 47.29 45.37 -6.76
C GLY A 350 47.36 44.73 -8.13
N LEU A 351 46.55 43.72 -8.38
CA LEU A 351 46.48 43.05 -9.69
C LEU A 351 45.84 43.93 -10.75
N GLN A 352 46.47 43.96 -11.89
CA GLN A 352 46.00 44.63 -13.09
C GLN A 352 46.04 43.68 -14.27
N GLN A 353 45.25 43.98 -15.33
CA GLN A 353 45.27 43.27 -16.61
C GLN A 353 45.17 41.74 -16.49
N VAL A 354 44.34 41.23 -15.56
CA VAL A 354 44.09 39.79 -15.41
C VAL A 354 43.43 39.26 -16.68
N GLN A 355 44.03 38.27 -17.30
CA GLN A 355 43.53 37.59 -18.51
C GLN A 355 43.46 36.09 -18.26
N PHE A 356 42.30 35.52 -18.46
CA PHE A 356 42.12 34.07 -18.43
C PHE A 356 42.35 33.48 -19.82
N ASP A 357 43.20 32.45 -19.91
CA ASP A 357 43.48 31.79 -21.20
C ASP A 357 42.33 30.90 -21.67
N SER A 358 41.69 30.20 -20.74
CA SER A 358 40.54 29.35 -20.98
C SER A 358 39.75 29.17 -19.68
N PHE A 359 38.46 28.89 -19.80
CA PHE A 359 37.66 28.53 -18.68
C PHE A 359 37.15 27.10 -18.84
N GLU A 360 37.40 26.26 -17.83
CA GLU A 360 36.72 25.01 -17.67
C GLU A 360 35.60 25.21 -16.60
N VAL A 361 34.41 24.79 -16.97
CA VAL A 361 33.22 24.91 -16.11
C VAL A 361 32.63 23.53 -15.90
N SER A 362 32.53 23.10 -14.67
CA SER A 362 31.82 21.87 -14.30
C SER A 362 30.65 22.18 -13.40
N VAL A 363 29.58 21.43 -13.54
CA VAL A 363 28.39 21.51 -12.68
C VAL A 363 28.16 20.16 -12.07
N GLU A 364 28.07 20.12 -10.78
CA GLU A 364 27.83 18.90 -10.01
C GLU A 364 26.61 19.12 -9.09
N PRO A 365 25.81 18.09 -8.79
CA PRO A 365 24.81 18.18 -7.74
C PRO A 365 25.47 18.62 -6.43
N GLY A 366 24.89 19.60 -5.76
CA GLY A 366 25.39 20.12 -4.50
C GLY A 366 25.01 19.18 -3.34
N GLY A 367 26.05 18.79 -2.56
CA GLY A 367 25.89 17.87 -1.45
C GLY A 367 26.42 16.47 -1.80
N GLY A 368 27.29 15.89 -0.98
CA GLY A 368 27.90 14.57 -1.21
C GLY A 368 26.96 13.43 -0.88
N GLY A 369 25.88 13.31 -1.60
CA GLY A 369 24.77 12.42 -1.43
C GLY A 369 23.49 13.22 -1.65
N ILE A 370 22.46 12.58 -2.11
CA ILE A 370 21.17 13.21 -2.34
C ILE A 370 20.52 13.46 -0.96
N ASP A 371 21.03 14.42 -0.20
CA ASP A 371 20.30 15.08 0.86
C ASP A 371 19.31 16.01 0.16
N PHE A 372 18.09 15.55 0.02
CA PHE A 372 17.01 16.24 -0.72
C PHE A 372 16.40 17.43 0.01
N GLU A 373 17.06 17.96 1.03
CA GLU A 373 16.55 19.10 1.78
C GLU A 373 16.26 20.29 0.85
N VAL A 374 17.22 20.61 0.02
CA VAL A 374 17.05 21.67 -1.00
C VAL A 374 17.82 21.29 -2.24
N PRO A 375 17.17 21.20 -3.44
CA PRO A 375 17.89 20.96 -4.68
C PRO A 375 19.02 21.98 -4.87
N ALA A 376 20.23 21.50 -5.09
CA ALA A 376 21.40 22.36 -5.16
C ALA A 376 22.35 21.97 -6.31
N LEU A 377 23.02 22.94 -6.88
CA LEU A 377 24.05 22.76 -7.91
C LEU A 377 25.30 23.53 -7.53
N TYR A 378 26.41 22.82 -7.56
CA TYR A 378 27.75 23.36 -7.35
C TYR A 378 28.43 23.56 -8.70
N VAL A 379 28.75 24.80 -9.02
CA VAL A 379 29.44 25.17 -10.27
C VAL A 379 30.86 25.54 -9.95
N ARG A 380 31.82 24.84 -10.53
CA ARG A 380 33.24 25.11 -10.40
C ARG A 380 33.78 25.73 -11.66
N PHE A 381 34.64 26.72 -11.51
CA PHE A 381 35.40 27.37 -12.53
C PHE A 381 36.88 27.12 -12.31
N THR A 382 37.59 26.67 -13.31
CA THR A 382 39.06 26.60 -13.30
C THR A 382 39.63 27.22 -14.56
N ALA A 383 40.68 28.02 -14.42
CA ALA A 383 41.35 28.65 -15.55
C ALA A 383 42.78 29.05 -15.20
N PRO A 384 43.74 28.79 -16.06
CA PRO A 384 45.02 29.47 -15.99
C PRO A 384 44.82 30.95 -16.33
N PHE A 385 45.57 31.80 -15.70
CA PHE A 385 45.55 33.24 -15.96
C PHE A 385 46.92 33.87 -15.98
N THR A 386 47.04 35.00 -16.64
CA THR A 386 48.18 35.92 -16.60
C THR A 386 47.70 37.26 -16.03
N CYS A 387 48.61 37.95 -15.38
CA CYS A 387 48.32 39.21 -14.76
C CYS A 387 49.54 40.14 -14.75
N VAL A 388 49.33 41.40 -14.42
CA VAL A 388 50.36 42.34 -14.03
C VAL A 388 50.06 42.71 -12.59
N GLU A 389 51.02 42.45 -11.68
CA GLU A 389 50.94 42.94 -10.31
C GLU A 389 51.70 44.25 -10.22
N VAL A 390 51.06 45.25 -9.61
CA VAL A 390 51.72 46.51 -9.28
C VAL A 390 51.94 46.56 -7.78
N ASP A 391 53.22 46.61 -7.42
CA ASP A 391 53.57 46.70 -6.04
C ASP A 391 54.45 47.94 -5.75
N ARG A 392 54.63 48.32 -4.53
CA ARG A 392 55.48 49.42 -4.13
C ARG A 392 56.83 48.90 -3.63
N ASP A 393 57.88 49.25 -4.34
CA ASP A 393 59.23 48.99 -3.83
C ASP A 393 59.40 49.60 -2.42
N TRP A 394 59.72 48.74 -1.48
CA TRP A 394 59.79 49.12 -0.06
C TRP A 394 60.98 50.05 0.26
N TRP A 395 61.93 50.12 -0.65
CA TRP A 395 63.14 50.93 -0.48
C TRP A 395 63.05 52.29 -1.15
N THR A 396 62.57 52.34 -2.38
CA THR A 396 62.47 53.57 -3.17
C THR A 396 61.12 54.24 -3.02
N GLY A 397 60.07 53.48 -2.68
CA GLY A 397 58.72 53.98 -2.67
C GLY A 397 58.06 54.15 -4.04
N GLU A 398 58.75 53.75 -5.10
CA GLU A 398 58.25 53.78 -6.48
C GLU A 398 57.32 52.57 -6.73
N LEU A 399 56.36 52.71 -7.68
CA LEU A 399 55.55 51.60 -8.15
C LEU A 399 56.32 50.77 -9.16
N GLU A 400 56.37 49.47 -8.98
CA GLU A 400 56.93 48.48 -9.89
C GLU A 400 55.86 47.60 -10.43
N GLU A 401 55.95 47.26 -11.74
CA GLU A 401 55.05 46.35 -12.42
C GLU A 401 55.78 45.02 -12.65
N GLU A 402 55.13 43.90 -12.26
CA GLU A 402 55.68 42.55 -12.47
C GLU A 402 54.64 41.70 -13.17
N ASP A 403 55.07 40.99 -14.22
CA ASP A 403 54.24 40.00 -14.89
C ASP A 403 54.04 38.77 -13.99
N CYS A 404 52.79 38.39 -13.76
CA CYS A 404 52.42 37.27 -12.93
C CYS A 404 51.56 36.27 -13.69
N SER A 405 51.53 35.03 -13.21
CA SER A 405 50.64 33.99 -13.74
C SER A 405 50.21 33.06 -12.63
N GLY A 406 49.10 32.35 -12.84
CA GLY A 406 48.60 31.42 -11.86
C GLY A 406 47.43 30.59 -12.39
N ASP A 407 46.92 29.79 -11.47
CA ASP A 407 45.72 28.99 -11.72
C ASP A 407 44.60 29.52 -10.84
N TYR A 408 43.48 29.83 -11.49
CA TYR A 408 42.26 30.25 -10.82
C TYR A 408 41.34 29.07 -10.53
N SER A 409 40.78 29.02 -9.33
CA SER A 409 39.74 28.07 -8.99
C SER A 409 38.67 28.79 -8.13
N GLY A 410 37.50 28.90 -8.68
CA GLY A 410 36.35 29.50 -8.00
C GLY A 410 35.10 28.65 -8.13
N SER A 411 34.13 28.94 -7.30
CA SER A 411 32.84 28.24 -7.35
C SER A 411 31.64 29.14 -7.03
N LEU A 412 30.50 28.77 -7.61
CA LEU A 412 29.20 29.33 -7.31
C LEU A 412 28.25 28.19 -6.90
N TYR A 413 27.47 28.40 -5.85
CA TYR A 413 26.52 27.42 -5.34
C TYR A 413 25.10 27.97 -5.51
N TYR A 414 24.27 27.20 -6.22
CA TYR A 414 22.88 27.55 -6.49
C TYR A 414 21.97 26.58 -5.73
N THR A 415 20.92 27.12 -5.11
CA THR A 415 19.88 26.36 -4.45
C THR A 415 18.50 26.72 -5.04
N TYR A 416 17.59 25.74 -5.07
CA TYR A 416 16.23 25.96 -5.52
C TYR A 416 15.37 26.42 -4.34
N GLN A 417 14.95 27.66 -4.34
CA GLN A 417 14.17 28.25 -3.26
C GLN A 417 12.96 29.00 -3.82
N ASN A 418 11.77 28.79 -3.24
CA ASN A 418 10.55 29.49 -3.62
C ASN A 418 10.20 29.46 -5.12
N GLY A 419 10.48 28.33 -5.78
CA GLY A 419 10.18 28.15 -7.21
C GLY A 419 11.24 28.70 -8.17
N ALA A 420 12.44 29.08 -7.69
CA ALA A 420 13.52 29.60 -8.50
C ALA A 420 14.89 29.17 -8.00
N TRP A 421 15.82 29.03 -8.93
CA TRP A 421 17.23 28.85 -8.62
C TRP A 421 17.86 30.17 -8.19
N VAL A 422 18.43 30.23 -7.00
CA VAL A 422 19.10 31.41 -6.44
C VAL A 422 20.56 31.12 -6.17
N LEU A 423 21.43 32.10 -6.38
CA LEU A 423 22.82 32.04 -5.98
C LEU A 423 22.89 32.17 -4.46
N SER A 424 23.36 31.14 -3.77
CA SER A 424 23.37 31.02 -2.29
C SER A 424 24.75 31.24 -1.69
N GLU A 425 25.80 30.80 -2.39
CA GLU A 425 27.19 30.97 -1.93
C GLU A 425 28.10 31.26 -3.10
N ILE A 426 29.18 31.96 -2.82
CA ILE A 426 30.28 32.20 -3.76
C ILE A 426 31.61 31.88 -3.06
N SER A 427 32.55 31.32 -3.80
CA SER A 427 33.95 31.17 -3.40
C SER A 427 34.79 31.53 -4.62
N ILE A 428 35.04 32.82 -4.83
CA ILE A 428 35.66 33.36 -6.03
C ILE A 428 36.92 34.20 -5.74
N ALA A 429 37.27 34.34 -4.47
CA ALA A 429 38.43 35.13 -4.05
C ALA A 429 39.79 34.41 -4.14
N ASN A 430 39.78 33.11 -4.49
CA ASN A 430 40.98 32.27 -4.50
C ASN A 430 41.85 32.52 -5.75
N LEU A 431 42.65 33.57 -5.70
CA LEU A 431 43.64 33.89 -6.69
C LEU A 431 45.04 33.54 -6.19
N TYR A 432 45.62 32.47 -6.73
CA TYR A 432 47.00 32.09 -6.43
C TYR A 432 47.89 32.39 -7.65
N TYR A 433 48.83 33.30 -7.48
CA TYR A 433 49.74 33.70 -8.55
C TYR A 433 51.19 33.81 -8.03
N TYR A 434 52.13 33.70 -8.89
CA TYR A 434 53.56 33.76 -8.62
C TYR A 434 54.31 34.43 -9.76
#